data_a9aecf4b6bb4b3d2370ebb720ab45ff3
#
_entry.id   a9aecf4b6bb4b3d2370ebb720ab45ff3
#
_cell.length_a   1.000
_cell.length_b   1.000
_cell.length_c   1.000
_cell.angle_alpha   90.00
_cell.angle_beta   90.00
_cell.angle_gamma   90.00
#
_symmetry.space_group_name_H-M   'P 1'
#
loop_
_entity.id
_entity.type
_entity.pdbx_description
1 polymer ?
#
loop_
_entity_poly.entity_id
_entity_poly.type
_entity_poly.pdbx_seq_one_letter_code
_entity_poly.pdbx_strand_id
1 'polypeptide(L)'
;MTKILAVASEVFPLVKTGGLADVVGALPSALKHHGIEMRVMLPVYPAVAASLKQAKPIHHYDDLFGGKVRILAGQAHGLDFLAVEAPHLFDRPGNPYLGPDGKDWPVNWMRFAALSRAAADVGSGRIKAFVPDIVHVHDWQAALAAAYLNFAARPAAKVILTVHNIAFQGHFPASIFASLGLPVEAFAIGGVEYYGGVGFLKGGLQYADAITTVSPSYADEITTPEYGMGLDGLLRARRSVLTGIVNGVDTTVWNPASDDYLALPYVARNFVQRRQANKRAIEQRLGLEEHEGPLFCVVSRLTGQKGMDILVLCLDDLVGQGARLALLGSGEAQLESDFKAAASQYPGRIGVVTGYDEGLSHLLQGGADAILIPSRFEPCGLTQLYGLRYGCVPVVSRVGGLADTIVDANEAALDRESATGIQFAPVDASSLTRAIERATRLYADRKAWNSIQKAGMKTDVSWEKSAARYKQLYQKLLQNR
;
A
#
# COMPACT_ATOMS: atom_id res chain seq x y z
N MET A 1 14.49 -23.66 9.36
CA MET A 1 14.18 -22.49 8.51
C MET A 1 12.68 -22.37 8.46
N THR A 2 12.14 -21.26 8.93
CA THR A 2 10.68 -21.02 8.95
C THR A 2 10.17 -20.83 7.52
N LYS A 3 9.08 -21.52 7.19
CA LYS A 3 8.47 -21.48 5.85
C LYS A 3 7.16 -20.73 5.88
N ILE A 4 7.02 -19.72 5.03
CA ILE A 4 5.84 -18.86 4.95
C ILE A 4 5.24 -18.96 3.55
N LEU A 5 3.92 -19.08 3.46
CA LEU A 5 3.16 -18.86 2.24
C LEU A 5 2.49 -17.50 2.32
N ALA A 6 2.99 -16.51 1.59
CA ALA A 6 2.30 -15.23 1.40
C ALA A 6 1.24 -15.39 0.31
N VAL A 7 0.00 -14.99 0.58
CA VAL A 7 -1.14 -15.16 -0.36
C VAL A 7 -1.72 -13.79 -0.67
N ALA A 8 -1.67 -13.39 -1.93
CA ALA A 8 -2.13 -12.07 -2.35
C ALA A 8 -2.71 -12.10 -3.78
N SER A 9 -3.54 -11.11 -4.07
CA SER A 9 -4.08 -10.87 -5.41
C SER A 9 -3.11 -10.15 -6.34
N GLU A 10 -2.08 -9.51 -5.79
CA GLU A 10 -1.09 -8.71 -6.52
C GLU A 10 0.31 -8.96 -5.98
N VAL A 11 1.32 -8.81 -6.85
CA VAL A 11 2.74 -8.80 -6.48
C VAL A 11 3.56 -8.02 -7.51
N PHE A 12 4.32 -7.03 -7.07
CA PHE A 12 5.26 -6.32 -7.93
C PHE A 12 6.50 -7.20 -8.21
N PRO A 13 7.02 -7.22 -9.46
CA PRO A 13 6.63 -6.43 -10.63
C PRO A 13 5.61 -7.12 -11.56
N LEU A 14 5.01 -8.26 -11.18
CA LEU A 14 4.16 -9.08 -12.05
C LEU A 14 2.79 -8.42 -12.31
N VAL A 15 2.16 -7.91 -11.26
CA VAL A 15 0.87 -7.21 -11.34
C VAL A 15 0.74 -6.26 -10.15
N LYS A 16 0.32 -5.01 -10.41
CA LYS A 16 0.19 -3.96 -9.38
C LYS A 16 -0.98 -3.05 -9.67
N THR A 17 -1.80 -2.80 -8.64
CA THR A 17 -2.80 -1.73 -8.63
C THR A 17 -2.61 -0.78 -7.44
N GLY A 18 -1.92 -1.24 -6.38
CA GLY A 18 -1.70 -0.47 -5.16
C GLY A 18 -0.47 -0.90 -4.36
N GLY A 19 -0.35 -0.38 -3.14
CA GLY A 19 0.79 -0.64 -2.26
C GLY A 19 0.89 -2.08 -1.75
N LEU A 20 -0.21 -2.88 -1.82
CA LEU A 20 -0.17 -4.30 -1.49
C LEU A 20 0.86 -5.05 -2.33
N ALA A 21 0.91 -4.77 -3.64
CA ALA A 21 1.86 -5.41 -4.55
C ALA A 21 3.31 -5.14 -4.15
N ASP A 22 3.63 -3.90 -3.73
CA ASP A 22 4.97 -3.53 -3.29
C ASP A 22 5.39 -4.31 -2.03
N VAL A 23 4.48 -4.47 -1.07
CA VAL A 23 4.71 -5.24 0.16
C VAL A 23 5.00 -6.70 -0.16
N VAL A 24 4.14 -7.34 -0.95
CA VAL A 24 4.25 -8.78 -1.28
C VAL A 24 5.47 -9.05 -2.14
N GLY A 25 5.88 -8.11 -2.99
CA GLY A 25 7.08 -8.22 -3.81
C GLY A 25 8.39 -8.04 -3.03
N ALA A 26 8.41 -7.14 -2.04
CA ALA A 26 9.64 -6.80 -1.32
C ALA A 26 9.89 -7.67 -0.08
N LEU A 27 8.84 -8.05 0.64
CA LEU A 27 8.94 -8.78 1.91
C LEU A 27 9.70 -10.12 1.82
N PRO A 28 9.55 -10.95 0.77
CA PRO A 28 10.30 -12.22 0.65
C PRO A 28 11.81 -12.02 0.64
N SER A 29 12.30 -11.04 -0.11
CA SER A 29 13.73 -10.71 -0.18
C SER A 29 14.26 -10.22 1.16
N ALA A 30 13.55 -9.30 1.82
CA ALA A 30 13.92 -8.77 3.12
C ALA A 30 13.97 -9.86 4.21
N LEU A 31 13.01 -10.78 4.21
CA LEU A 31 12.94 -11.88 5.19
C LEU A 31 14.00 -12.97 4.98
N LYS A 32 14.52 -13.12 3.76
CA LYS A 32 15.57 -14.09 3.45
C LYS A 32 16.82 -13.87 4.30
N HIS A 33 17.21 -12.61 4.54
CA HIS A 33 18.31 -12.24 5.42
C HIS A 33 18.07 -12.63 6.90
N HIS A 34 16.81 -12.86 7.26
CA HIS A 34 16.42 -13.32 8.60
C HIS A 34 16.24 -14.84 8.71
N GLY A 35 16.62 -15.61 7.69
CA GLY A 35 16.52 -17.08 7.69
C GLY A 35 15.09 -17.60 7.51
N ILE A 36 14.23 -16.83 6.85
CA ILE A 36 12.83 -17.19 6.53
C ILE A 36 12.71 -17.45 5.03
N GLU A 37 12.14 -18.61 4.66
CA GLU A 37 11.75 -18.93 3.29
C GLU A 37 10.30 -18.47 3.09
N MET A 38 10.08 -17.49 2.21
CA MET A 38 8.73 -17.04 1.87
C MET A 38 8.46 -17.30 0.39
N ARG A 39 7.37 -18.00 0.09
CA ARG A 39 6.84 -18.17 -1.26
C ARG A 39 5.55 -17.39 -1.42
N VAL A 40 5.35 -16.81 -2.59
CA VAL A 40 4.18 -16.00 -2.89
C VAL A 40 3.16 -16.82 -3.67
N MET A 41 1.91 -16.90 -3.20
CA MET A 41 0.80 -17.46 -3.96
C MET A 41 -0.02 -16.34 -4.58
N LEU A 42 -0.23 -16.42 -5.89
CA LEU A 42 -0.99 -15.41 -6.65
C LEU A 42 -1.79 -16.07 -7.79
N PRO A 43 -2.86 -15.42 -8.29
CA PRO A 43 -3.58 -15.87 -9.48
C PRO A 43 -2.78 -15.66 -10.76
N VAL A 44 -3.00 -16.53 -11.76
CA VAL A 44 -2.46 -16.34 -13.11
C VAL A 44 -3.38 -15.43 -13.92
N TYR A 45 -3.15 -14.13 -13.82
CA TYR A 45 -3.76 -13.14 -14.70
C TYR A 45 -3.02 -13.11 -16.06
N PRO A 46 -3.61 -12.54 -17.13
CA PRO A 46 -2.94 -12.39 -18.42
C PRO A 46 -1.54 -11.73 -18.32
N ALA A 47 -1.42 -10.69 -17.49
CA ALA A 47 -0.14 -10.01 -17.25
C ALA A 47 0.91 -10.91 -16.56
N VAL A 48 0.48 -11.85 -15.73
CA VAL A 48 1.34 -12.77 -14.98
C VAL A 48 1.77 -13.96 -15.84
N ALA A 49 0.90 -14.44 -16.73
CA ALA A 49 1.10 -15.66 -17.52
C ALA A 49 2.42 -15.65 -18.33
N ALA A 50 2.81 -14.49 -18.86
CA ALA A 50 4.04 -14.34 -19.64
C ALA A 50 5.32 -14.64 -18.82
N SER A 51 5.29 -14.39 -17.51
CA SER A 51 6.41 -14.61 -16.58
C SER A 51 6.51 -16.05 -16.07
N LEU A 52 5.51 -16.91 -16.36
CA LEU A 52 5.41 -18.26 -15.82
C LEU A 52 5.88 -19.37 -16.77
N LYS A 53 6.57 -19.05 -17.87
CA LYS A 53 6.93 -20.00 -18.95
C LYS A 53 7.68 -21.26 -18.48
N GLN A 54 8.39 -21.18 -17.35
CA GLN A 54 9.16 -22.30 -16.78
C GLN A 54 8.50 -22.91 -15.54
N ALA A 55 7.31 -22.44 -15.14
CA ALA A 55 6.60 -22.96 -13.99
C ALA A 55 6.10 -24.39 -14.24
N LYS A 56 6.18 -25.23 -13.19
CA LYS A 56 5.80 -26.66 -13.27
C LYS A 56 4.53 -26.90 -12.46
N PRO A 57 3.57 -27.67 -12.96
CA PRO A 57 2.40 -28.05 -12.19
C PRO A 57 2.80 -28.98 -11.03
N ILE A 58 2.34 -28.64 -9.83
CA ILE A 58 2.59 -29.42 -8.59
C ILE A 58 1.32 -30.01 -8.02
N HIS A 59 0.16 -29.52 -8.43
CA HIS A 59 -1.15 -30.02 -8.04
C HIS A 59 -2.21 -29.64 -9.09
N HIS A 60 -3.30 -30.41 -9.15
CA HIS A 60 -4.46 -30.09 -9.97
C HIS A 60 -5.75 -30.40 -9.24
N TYR A 61 -6.77 -29.64 -9.56
CA TYR A 61 -8.16 -29.86 -9.20
C TYR A 61 -8.93 -30.16 -10.48
N ASP A 62 -9.74 -31.23 -10.47
CA ASP A 62 -10.63 -31.54 -11.59
C ASP A 62 -11.77 -30.52 -11.67
N ASP A 63 -12.23 -30.05 -10.52
CA ASP A 63 -13.20 -28.96 -10.41
C ASP A 63 -12.89 -28.13 -9.14
N LEU A 64 -12.65 -26.83 -9.34
CA LEU A 64 -12.60 -25.84 -8.28
C LEU A 64 -13.35 -24.60 -8.75
N PHE A 65 -14.54 -24.38 -8.19
CA PHE A 65 -15.46 -23.30 -8.57
C PHE A 65 -15.79 -23.29 -10.07
N GLY A 66 -16.19 -24.46 -10.60
CA GLY A 66 -16.74 -24.60 -11.95
C GLY A 66 -15.72 -24.81 -13.06
N GLY A 67 -14.51 -25.26 -12.73
CA GLY A 67 -13.51 -25.59 -13.75
C GLY A 67 -12.21 -26.17 -13.21
N LYS A 68 -11.38 -26.66 -14.14
CA LYS A 68 -10.07 -27.23 -13.80
C LYS A 68 -9.09 -26.16 -13.34
N VAL A 69 -8.34 -26.45 -12.28
CA VAL A 69 -7.31 -25.57 -11.74
C VAL A 69 -6.00 -26.29 -11.56
N ARG A 70 -4.89 -25.66 -11.91
CA ARG A 70 -3.54 -26.14 -11.64
C ARG A 70 -2.84 -25.19 -10.65
N ILE A 71 -2.04 -25.75 -9.75
CA ILE A 71 -1.08 -24.98 -8.96
C ILE A 71 0.28 -25.17 -9.60
N LEU A 72 0.86 -24.06 -10.05
CA LEU A 72 2.16 -24.02 -10.70
C LEU A 72 3.20 -23.52 -9.70
N ALA A 73 4.37 -24.16 -9.64
CA ALA A 73 5.52 -23.69 -8.87
C ALA A 73 6.64 -23.22 -9.80
N GLY A 74 7.27 -22.11 -9.47
CA GLY A 74 8.36 -21.54 -10.27
C GLY A 74 9.02 -20.34 -9.63
N GLN A 75 9.88 -19.69 -10.42
CA GLN A 75 10.57 -18.46 -10.04
C GLN A 75 10.40 -17.41 -11.13
N ALA A 76 10.15 -16.18 -10.74
CA ALA A 76 10.15 -15.02 -11.63
C ALA A 76 10.58 -13.77 -10.85
N HIS A 77 11.38 -12.91 -11.46
CA HIS A 77 11.84 -11.64 -10.86
C HIS A 77 12.43 -11.78 -9.44
N GLY A 78 13.13 -12.91 -9.17
CA GLY A 78 13.71 -13.16 -7.85
C GLY A 78 12.73 -13.70 -6.79
N LEU A 79 11.46 -13.89 -7.14
CA LEU A 79 10.44 -14.45 -6.27
C LEU A 79 10.23 -15.94 -6.53
N ASP A 80 10.16 -16.73 -5.45
CA ASP A 80 9.64 -18.09 -5.46
C ASP A 80 8.11 -18.03 -5.35
N PHE A 81 7.38 -18.64 -6.27
CA PHE A 81 5.93 -18.54 -6.28
C PHE A 81 5.19 -19.86 -6.43
N LEU A 82 3.93 -19.85 -6.00
CA LEU A 82 2.88 -20.81 -6.32
C LEU A 82 1.76 -20.06 -7.06
N ALA A 83 1.55 -20.33 -8.32
CA ALA A 83 0.55 -19.65 -9.12
C ALA A 83 -0.73 -20.47 -9.27
N VAL A 84 -1.89 -19.86 -9.03
CA VAL A 84 -3.21 -20.47 -9.19
C VAL A 84 -3.68 -20.23 -10.63
N GLU A 85 -3.48 -21.21 -11.47
CA GLU A 85 -3.90 -21.19 -12.88
C GLU A 85 -5.32 -21.73 -12.99
N ALA A 86 -6.27 -20.84 -13.16
CA ALA A 86 -7.70 -21.10 -13.32
C ALA A 86 -8.25 -20.20 -14.44
N PRO A 87 -8.11 -20.55 -15.72
CA PRO A 87 -8.47 -19.68 -16.83
C PRO A 87 -9.93 -19.21 -16.78
N HIS A 88 -10.86 -20.08 -16.38
CA HIS A 88 -12.29 -19.73 -16.22
C HIS A 88 -12.53 -18.61 -15.18
N LEU A 89 -11.59 -18.37 -14.26
CA LEU A 89 -11.67 -17.36 -13.21
C LEU A 89 -10.78 -16.13 -13.48
N PHE A 90 -9.56 -16.32 -13.98
CA PHE A 90 -8.52 -15.30 -13.99
C PHE A 90 -8.08 -14.83 -15.38
N ASP A 91 -8.35 -15.59 -16.46
CA ASP A 91 -8.06 -15.15 -17.82
C ASP A 91 -9.15 -14.19 -18.30
N ARG A 92 -9.03 -12.93 -17.89
CA ARG A 92 -10.00 -11.86 -18.13
C ARG A 92 -9.30 -10.55 -18.42
N PRO A 93 -9.86 -9.69 -19.31
CA PRO A 93 -9.36 -8.34 -19.54
C PRO A 93 -9.60 -7.43 -18.33
N GLY A 94 -8.90 -6.30 -18.26
CA GLY A 94 -9.00 -5.34 -17.16
C GLY A 94 -7.91 -5.53 -16.11
N ASN A 95 -8.13 -4.98 -14.94
CA ASN A 95 -7.24 -5.17 -13.80
C ASN A 95 -7.63 -6.38 -12.94
N PRO A 96 -6.88 -6.75 -11.90
CA PRO A 96 -7.22 -7.86 -11.02
C PRO A 96 -8.64 -7.87 -10.45
N TYR A 97 -9.30 -6.73 -10.35
CA TYR A 97 -10.60 -6.58 -9.66
C TYR A 97 -11.74 -6.16 -10.59
N LEU A 98 -11.45 -5.26 -11.52
CA LEU A 98 -12.44 -4.57 -12.34
C LEU A 98 -12.40 -5.06 -13.79
N GLY A 99 -13.57 -5.11 -14.41
CA GLY A 99 -13.70 -5.30 -15.84
C GLY A 99 -13.36 -4.03 -16.64
N PRO A 100 -13.41 -4.11 -17.98
CA PRO A 100 -13.15 -2.97 -18.85
C PRO A 100 -14.13 -1.80 -18.67
N ASP A 101 -15.28 -2.07 -18.08
CA ASP A 101 -16.31 -1.08 -17.73
C ASP A 101 -16.06 -0.36 -16.40
N GLY A 102 -14.94 -0.68 -15.74
CA GLY A 102 -14.56 -0.10 -14.44
C GLY A 102 -15.36 -0.64 -13.26
N LYS A 103 -16.16 -1.71 -13.43
CA LYS A 103 -16.95 -2.33 -12.36
C LYS A 103 -16.33 -3.64 -11.90
N ASP A 104 -16.60 -4.00 -10.64
CA ASP A 104 -16.24 -5.30 -10.10
C ASP A 104 -16.84 -6.45 -10.93
N TRP A 105 -16.05 -7.49 -11.18
CA TRP A 105 -16.56 -8.70 -11.75
C TRP A 105 -17.58 -9.36 -10.79
N PRO A 106 -18.79 -9.69 -11.23
CA PRO A 106 -19.81 -10.35 -10.38
C PRO A 106 -19.32 -11.67 -9.77
N VAL A 107 -18.34 -12.31 -10.40
CA VAL A 107 -17.71 -13.57 -9.97
C VAL A 107 -16.46 -13.38 -9.11
N ASN A 108 -16.17 -12.17 -8.62
CA ASN A 108 -15.02 -11.93 -7.76
C ASN A 108 -15.01 -12.82 -6.52
N TRP A 109 -16.18 -13.16 -5.96
CA TRP A 109 -16.26 -14.08 -4.84
C TRP A 109 -15.71 -15.49 -5.19
N MET A 110 -16.04 -16.05 -6.38
CA MET A 110 -15.48 -17.34 -6.83
C MET A 110 -13.98 -17.28 -7.03
N ARG A 111 -13.50 -16.21 -7.68
CA ARG A 111 -12.09 -15.97 -8.00
C ARG A 111 -11.25 -16.00 -6.73
N PHE A 112 -11.64 -15.24 -5.74
CA PHE A 112 -10.86 -15.10 -4.52
C PHE A 112 -11.17 -16.19 -3.48
N ALA A 113 -12.32 -16.86 -3.55
CA ALA A 113 -12.54 -18.12 -2.84
C ALA A 113 -11.63 -19.23 -3.36
N ALA A 114 -11.41 -19.33 -4.69
CA ALA A 114 -10.49 -20.29 -5.28
C ALA A 114 -9.04 -20.05 -4.84
N LEU A 115 -8.56 -18.81 -4.82
CA LEU A 115 -7.25 -18.44 -4.28
C LEU A 115 -7.13 -18.86 -2.81
N SER A 116 -8.12 -18.50 -2.00
CA SER A 116 -8.15 -18.81 -0.56
C SER A 116 -8.20 -20.31 -0.30
N ARG A 117 -8.95 -21.08 -1.09
CA ARG A 117 -9.03 -22.55 -0.96
C ARG A 117 -7.71 -23.22 -1.34
N ALA A 118 -7.09 -22.81 -2.44
CA ALA A 118 -5.76 -23.30 -2.83
C ALA A 118 -4.72 -23.02 -1.73
N ALA A 119 -4.74 -21.82 -1.15
CA ALA A 119 -3.85 -21.47 -0.05
C ALA A 119 -4.08 -22.33 1.19
N ALA A 120 -5.32 -22.60 1.54
CA ALA A 120 -5.67 -23.48 2.66
C ALA A 120 -5.24 -24.93 2.42
N ASP A 121 -5.35 -25.45 1.20
CA ASP A 121 -4.91 -26.80 0.85
C ASP A 121 -3.37 -26.94 0.92
N VAL A 122 -2.62 -25.87 0.63
CA VAL A 122 -1.17 -25.82 0.87
C VAL A 122 -0.90 -25.74 2.39
N GLY A 123 -1.59 -24.86 3.11
CA GLY A 123 -1.41 -24.63 4.54
C GLY A 123 -1.79 -25.85 5.42
N SER A 124 -2.73 -26.67 4.99
CA SER A 124 -3.09 -27.92 5.65
C SER A 124 -2.20 -29.13 5.30
N GLY A 125 -1.19 -28.91 4.40
CA GLY A 125 -0.31 -29.98 3.92
C GLY A 125 -0.99 -30.96 2.95
N ARG A 126 -2.16 -30.65 2.43
CA ARG A 126 -2.81 -31.42 1.35
C ARG A 126 -1.99 -31.39 0.08
N ILE A 127 -1.36 -30.25 -0.22
CA ILE A 127 -0.40 -30.09 -1.31
C ILE A 127 1.01 -30.19 -0.72
N LYS A 128 1.63 -31.37 -0.87
CA LYS A 128 2.90 -31.70 -0.21
C LYS A 128 4.14 -31.01 -0.78
N ALA A 129 4.05 -30.40 -1.94
CA ALA A 129 5.20 -29.76 -2.60
C ALA A 129 5.78 -28.57 -1.83
N PHE A 130 4.95 -27.94 -0.98
CA PHE A 130 5.38 -26.92 -0.02
C PHE A 130 4.47 -26.99 1.20
N VAL A 131 5.05 -27.18 2.38
CA VAL A 131 4.30 -27.23 3.64
C VAL A 131 4.79 -26.06 4.49
N PRO A 132 4.03 -24.97 4.54
CA PRO A 132 4.40 -23.79 5.32
C PRO A 132 4.12 -23.97 6.82
N ASP A 133 4.88 -23.28 7.65
CA ASP A 133 4.59 -23.11 9.08
C ASP A 133 3.49 -22.07 9.30
N ILE A 134 3.46 -21.05 8.44
CA ILE A 134 2.51 -19.93 8.48
C ILE A 134 1.97 -19.65 7.08
N VAL A 135 0.65 -19.43 6.98
CA VAL A 135 -0.02 -18.83 5.81
C VAL A 135 -0.29 -17.38 6.14
N HIS A 136 0.38 -16.47 5.44
CA HIS A 136 0.24 -15.04 5.60
C HIS A 136 -0.62 -14.47 4.47
N VAL A 137 -1.89 -14.21 4.76
CA VAL A 137 -2.87 -13.73 3.78
C VAL A 137 -2.98 -12.22 3.79
N HIS A 138 -3.18 -11.63 2.62
CA HIS A 138 -3.26 -10.18 2.44
C HIS A 138 -4.63 -9.76 1.92
N ASP A 139 -5.28 -8.85 2.66
CA ASP A 139 -6.60 -8.28 2.38
C ASP A 139 -7.72 -9.31 2.18
N TRP A 140 -8.91 -8.83 1.80
CA TRP A 140 -10.11 -9.66 1.66
C TRP A 140 -9.98 -10.75 0.61
N GLN A 141 -9.16 -10.54 -0.41
CA GLN A 141 -8.97 -11.48 -1.52
C GLN A 141 -8.36 -12.82 -1.08
N ALA A 142 -7.58 -12.81 -0.02
CA ALA A 142 -6.97 -14.03 0.51
C ALA A 142 -7.52 -14.43 1.89
N ALA A 143 -8.33 -13.56 2.51
CA ALA A 143 -8.77 -13.68 3.90
C ALA A 143 -9.56 -14.94 4.20
N LEU A 144 -10.36 -15.44 3.25
CA LEU A 144 -11.18 -16.64 3.46
C LEU A 144 -10.34 -17.92 3.70
N ALA A 145 -9.05 -17.90 3.36
CA ALA A 145 -8.12 -19.00 3.68
C ALA A 145 -8.05 -19.27 5.19
N ALA A 146 -8.20 -18.24 6.04
CA ALA A 146 -8.24 -18.41 7.48
C ALA A 146 -9.46 -19.26 7.92
N ALA A 147 -10.63 -19.01 7.33
CA ALA A 147 -11.81 -19.83 7.60
C ALA A 147 -11.63 -21.28 7.11
N TYR A 148 -11.13 -21.47 5.90
CA TYR A 148 -10.85 -22.82 5.38
C TYR A 148 -9.85 -23.60 6.25
N LEU A 149 -8.81 -22.95 6.75
CA LEU A 149 -7.82 -23.58 7.62
C LEU A 149 -8.38 -23.90 9.02
N ASN A 150 -9.23 -23.02 9.57
CA ASN A 150 -9.89 -23.25 10.84
C ASN A 150 -10.77 -24.51 10.83
N PHE A 151 -11.45 -24.77 9.72
CA PHE A 151 -12.30 -25.95 9.53
C PHE A 151 -11.59 -27.13 8.85
N ALA A 152 -10.28 -27.09 8.69
CA ALA A 152 -9.51 -28.19 8.10
C ALA A 152 -9.42 -29.40 9.04
N ALA A 153 -9.53 -30.61 8.48
CA ALA A 153 -9.51 -31.86 9.23
C ALA A 153 -8.12 -32.25 9.80
N ARG A 154 -7.06 -31.52 9.48
CA ARG A 154 -5.67 -31.81 9.87
C ARG A 154 -5.04 -30.59 10.55
N PRO A 155 -4.00 -30.78 11.38
CA PRO A 155 -3.20 -29.69 11.88
C PRO A 155 -2.78 -28.80 10.69
N ALA A 156 -3.13 -27.53 10.77
CA ALA A 156 -2.88 -26.57 9.71
C ALA A 156 -1.76 -25.61 10.15
N ALA A 157 -1.16 -24.94 9.16
CA ALA A 157 -0.30 -23.80 9.39
C ALA A 157 -1.02 -22.71 10.20
N LYS A 158 -0.28 -21.94 10.99
CA LYS A 158 -0.80 -20.72 11.60
C LYS A 158 -1.19 -19.70 10.52
N VAL A 159 -2.18 -18.86 10.81
CA VAL A 159 -2.67 -17.86 9.86
C VAL A 159 -2.41 -16.46 10.38
N ILE A 160 -1.80 -15.62 9.55
CA ILE A 160 -1.69 -14.17 9.75
C ILE A 160 -2.49 -13.49 8.64
N LEU A 161 -3.32 -12.52 9.01
CA LEU A 161 -4.01 -11.65 8.06
C LEU A 161 -3.42 -10.24 8.15
N THR A 162 -2.90 -9.71 7.03
CA THR A 162 -2.58 -8.29 6.90
C THR A 162 -3.71 -7.55 6.22
N VAL A 163 -4.24 -6.53 6.91
CA VAL A 163 -5.21 -5.58 6.36
C VAL A 163 -4.44 -4.35 5.85
N HIS A 164 -4.36 -4.20 4.52
CA HIS A 164 -3.75 -3.03 3.90
C HIS A 164 -4.69 -1.84 3.85
N ASN A 165 -5.98 -2.10 3.60
CA ASN A 165 -7.01 -1.07 3.61
C ASN A 165 -8.38 -1.69 3.96
N ILE A 166 -8.91 -1.36 5.14
CA ILE A 166 -10.18 -1.89 5.64
C ILE A 166 -11.40 -1.44 4.83
N ALA A 167 -11.26 -0.44 3.96
CA ALA A 167 -12.34 0.00 3.07
C ALA A 167 -12.75 -1.07 2.06
N PHE A 168 -11.88 -2.04 1.77
CA PHE A 168 -12.15 -3.15 0.86
C PHE A 168 -12.39 -4.42 1.64
N GLN A 169 -13.64 -4.91 1.68
CA GLN A 169 -14.05 -5.96 2.61
C GLN A 169 -14.45 -7.28 1.97
N GLY A 170 -14.78 -7.29 0.66
CA GLY A 170 -15.26 -8.50 -0.01
C GLY A 170 -16.56 -9.01 0.62
N HIS A 171 -17.61 -8.17 0.58
CA HIS A 171 -18.94 -8.50 1.07
C HIS A 171 -19.82 -8.98 -0.08
N PHE A 172 -20.44 -10.16 0.07
CA PHE A 172 -21.21 -10.82 -0.96
C PHE A 172 -22.55 -11.33 -0.43
N PRO A 173 -23.55 -11.57 -1.30
CA PRO A 173 -24.85 -12.09 -0.88
C PRO A 173 -24.73 -13.45 -0.15
N ALA A 174 -25.62 -13.71 0.81
CA ALA A 174 -25.67 -14.99 1.54
C ALA A 174 -25.82 -16.21 0.62
N SER A 175 -26.46 -16.04 -0.53
CA SER A 175 -26.67 -17.13 -1.51
C SER A 175 -25.39 -17.80 -2.01
N ILE A 176 -24.21 -17.12 -1.93
CA ILE A 176 -22.94 -17.74 -2.34
C ILE A 176 -22.43 -18.75 -1.31
N PHE A 177 -22.91 -18.69 -0.05
CA PHE A 177 -22.34 -19.47 1.06
C PHE A 177 -22.28 -20.98 0.78
N ALA A 178 -23.38 -21.54 0.26
CA ALA A 178 -23.45 -22.97 -0.07
C ALA A 178 -22.37 -23.41 -1.10
N SER A 179 -21.94 -22.50 -1.97
CA SER A 179 -20.92 -22.77 -2.98
C SER A 179 -19.47 -22.63 -2.47
N LEU A 180 -19.27 -22.07 -1.27
CA LEU A 180 -17.93 -21.90 -0.70
C LEU A 180 -17.35 -23.19 -0.13
N GLY A 181 -18.18 -24.23 0.10
CA GLY A 181 -17.71 -25.49 0.68
C GLY A 181 -17.22 -25.36 2.12
N LEU A 182 -17.70 -24.36 2.85
CA LEU A 182 -17.55 -24.23 4.30
C LEU A 182 -18.66 -24.99 5.03
N PRO A 183 -18.43 -25.49 6.24
CA PRO A 183 -19.48 -26.13 7.02
C PRO A 183 -20.53 -25.10 7.47
N VAL A 184 -21.76 -25.55 7.70
CA VAL A 184 -22.90 -24.65 7.97
C VAL A 184 -22.69 -23.75 9.18
N GLU A 185 -21.98 -24.22 10.20
CA GLU A 185 -21.62 -23.47 11.42
C GLU A 185 -20.68 -22.29 11.14
N ALA A 186 -20.02 -22.25 9.98
CA ALA A 186 -19.21 -21.11 9.58
C ALA A 186 -20.08 -19.88 9.22
N PHE A 187 -21.36 -20.09 8.85
CA PHE A 187 -22.30 -18.98 8.58
C PHE A 187 -22.97 -18.54 9.89
N ALA A 188 -22.22 -17.88 10.73
CA ALA A 188 -22.67 -17.36 12.01
C ALA A 188 -22.04 -15.98 12.26
N ILE A 189 -22.56 -15.22 13.23
CA ILE A 189 -22.01 -13.93 13.69
C ILE A 189 -20.53 -14.09 14.10
N GLY A 190 -20.18 -15.20 14.78
CA GLY A 190 -18.81 -15.56 15.11
C GLY A 190 -18.03 -16.22 13.94
N GLY A 191 -18.53 -16.22 12.73
CA GLY A 191 -17.95 -16.83 11.54
C GLY A 191 -17.80 -15.87 10.36
N VAL A 192 -18.27 -16.27 9.17
CA VAL A 192 -18.18 -15.47 7.93
C VAL A 192 -19.42 -14.63 7.66
N GLU A 193 -20.50 -14.81 8.42
CA GLU A 193 -21.71 -13.98 8.29
C GLU A 193 -21.37 -12.53 8.61
N TYR A 194 -21.87 -11.61 7.77
CA TYR A 194 -21.65 -10.18 7.91
C TYR A 194 -22.84 -9.41 7.29
N TYR A 195 -23.62 -8.74 8.15
CA TYR A 195 -24.82 -7.99 7.76
C TYR A 195 -25.75 -8.75 6.80
N GLY A 196 -26.06 -10.01 7.10
CA GLY A 196 -26.92 -10.88 6.30
C GLY A 196 -26.27 -11.44 5.05
N GLY A 197 -25.01 -11.17 4.81
CA GLY A 197 -24.21 -11.69 3.69
C GLY A 197 -22.99 -12.49 4.15
N VAL A 198 -22.05 -12.70 3.24
CA VAL A 198 -20.74 -13.32 3.50
C VAL A 198 -19.66 -12.26 3.40
N GLY A 199 -18.92 -12.03 4.49
CA GLY A 199 -17.78 -11.13 4.52
C GLY A 199 -16.46 -11.89 4.51
N PHE A 200 -15.66 -11.75 3.43
CA PHE A 200 -14.38 -12.45 3.32
C PHE A 200 -13.36 -11.89 4.30
N LEU A 201 -13.20 -10.56 4.34
CA LEU A 201 -12.31 -9.91 5.31
C LEU A 201 -12.75 -10.21 6.74
N LYS A 202 -14.07 -10.11 7.00
CA LYS A 202 -14.64 -10.42 8.32
C LYS A 202 -14.33 -11.85 8.76
N GLY A 203 -14.48 -12.83 7.87
CA GLY A 203 -14.10 -14.21 8.14
C GLY A 203 -12.60 -14.37 8.44
N GLY A 204 -11.76 -13.68 7.67
CA GLY A 204 -10.31 -13.64 7.92
C GLY A 204 -9.96 -13.05 9.28
N LEU A 205 -10.56 -11.91 9.64
CA LEU A 205 -10.39 -11.28 10.95
C LEU A 205 -10.86 -12.17 12.11
N GLN A 206 -11.91 -12.96 11.88
CA GLN A 206 -12.45 -13.87 12.90
C GLN A 206 -11.50 -15.03 13.18
N TYR A 207 -10.93 -15.65 12.14
CA TYR A 207 -10.23 -16.93 12.25
C TYR A 207 -8.70 -16.85 12.19
N ALA A 208 -8.10 -15.71 11.82
CA ALA A 208 -6.64 -15.58 11.82
C ALA A 208 -6.06 -15.69 13.24
N ASP A 209 -4.92 -16.36 13.40
CA ASP A 209 -4.20 -16.44 14.68
C ASP A 209 -3.58 -15.08 15.08
N ALA A 210 -3.17 -14.28 14.10
CA ALA A 210 -2.71 -12.90 14.29
C ALA A 210 -3.22 -12.00 13.17
N ILE A 211 -3.44 -10.74 13.48
CA ILE A 211 -3.88 -9.71 12.55
C ILE A 211 -2.81 -8.63 12.51
N THR A 212 -2.39 -8.24 11.32
CA THR A 212 -1.54 -7.08 11.14
C THR A 212 -2.22 -6.03 10.28
N THR A 213 -1.82 -4.78 10.47
CA THR A 213 -2.08 -3.71 9.53
C THR A 213 -0.80 -2.90 9.31
N VAL A 214 -0.85 -1.90 8.45
CA VAL A 214 0.34 -1.30 7.86
C VAL A 214 0.86 -0.06 8.59
N SER A 215 0.32 0.23 9.78
CA SER A 215 0.91 1.20 10.73
C SER A 215 0.31 1.06 12.13
N PRO A 216 1.03 1.44 13.21
CA PRO A 216 0.51 1.44 14.58
C PRO A 216 -0.72 2.33 14.75
N SER A 217 -0.66 3.59 14.29
CA SER A 217 -1.81 4.51 14.37
C SER A 217 -3.02 3.98 13.62
N TYR A 218 -2.83 3.40 12.43
CA TYR A 218 -3.93 2.79 11.70
C TYR A 218 -4.52 1.58 12.43
N ALA A 219 -3.69 0.79 13.14
CA ALA A 219 -4.19 -0.30 13.98
C ALA A 219 -5.11 0.19 15.11
N ASP A 220 -4.87 1.38 15.64
CA ASP A 220 -5.74 2.02 16.62
C ASP A 220 -6.98 2.63 15.96
N GLU A 221 -6.82 3.35 14.85
CA GLU A 221 -7.91 3.97 14.08
C GLU A 221 -8.99 2.97 13.67
N ILE A 222 -8.62 1.83 13.08
CA ILE A 222 -9.59 0.81 12.62
C ILE A 222 -10.36 0.11 13.75
N THR A 223 -9.98 0.34 15.02
CA THR A 223 -10.77 -0.11 16.18
C THR A 223 -11.84 0.89 16.60
N THR A 224 -11.93 2.05 15.94
CA THR A 224 -12.94 3.08 16.22
C THR A 224 -14.11 3.00 15.24
N PRO A 225 -15.33 3.41 15.65
CA PRO A 225 -16.49 3.44 14.74
C PRO A 225 -16.27 4.32 13.50
N GLU A 226 -15.45 5.36 13.61
CA GLU A 226 -15.17 6.31 12.55
C GLU A 226 -14.36 5.69 11.39
N TYR A 227 -13.37 4.85 11.72
CA TYR A 227 -12.45 4.29 10.71
C TYR A 227 -12.58 2.77 10.54
N GLY A 228 -13.27 2.07 11.43
CA GLY A 228 -13.41 0.61 11.38
C GLY A 228 -14.40 0.07 10.36
N MET A 229 -15.19 0.98 9.74
CA MET A 229 -16.11 0.68 8.64
C MET A 229 -17.04 -0.52 8.93
N GLY A 230 -17.56 -0.61 10.17
CA GLY A 230 -18.44 -1.67 10.65
C GLY A 230 -17.73 -2.91 11.19
N LEU A 231 -16.39 -2.98 11.13
CA LEU A 231 -15.56 -4.06 11.68
C LEU A 231 -14.86 -3.68 12.99
N ASP A 232 -15.03 -2.43 13.47
CA ASP A 232 -14.41 -1.90 14.68
C ASP A 232 -14.70 -2.73 15.93
N GLY A 233 -15.94 -3.22 16.08
CA GLY A 233 -16.32 -4.09 17.20
C GLY A 233 -15.54 -5.40 17.22
N LEU A 234 -15.38 -6.07 16.06
CA LEU A 234 -14.58 -7.27 15.92
C LEU A 234 -13.10 -6.98 16.18
N LEU A 235 -12.58 -5.90 15.62
CA LEU A 235 -11.17 -5.51 15.80
C LEU A 235 -10.86 -5.17 17.26
N ARG A 236 -11.77 -4.52 18.00
CA ARG A 236 -11.65 -4.32 19.45
C ARG A 236 -11.60 -5.66 20.21
N ALA A 237 -12.51 -6.59 19.88
CA ALA A 237 -12.51 -7.93 20.49
C ALA A 237 -11.22 -8.71 20.18
N ARG A 238 -10.58 -8.45 19.05
CA ARG A 238 -9.33 -9.07 18.59
C ARG A 238 -8.08 -8.22 18.86
N ARG A 239 -8.18 -7.17 19.69
CA ARG A 239 -7.09 -6.19 19.91
C ARG A 239 -5.77 -6.83 20.37
N SER A 240 -5.85 -7.91 21.17
CA SER A 240 -4.68 -8.62 21.69
C SER A 240 -3.80 -9.29 20.62
N VAL A 241 -4.35 -9.55 19.45
CA VAL A 241 -3.64 -10.16 18.30
C VAL A 241 -3.50 -9.19 17.11
N LEU A 242 -3.91 -7.94 17.26
CA LEU A 242 -3.79 -6.89 16.26
C LEU A 242 -2.48 -6.10 16.47
N THR A 243 -1.67 -5.96 15.41
CA THR A 243 -0.40 -5.22 15.44
C THR A 243 -0.22 -4.39 14.17
N GLY A 244 0.21 -3.13 14.32
CA GLY A 244 0.61 -2.25 13.22
C GLY A 244 2.09 -2.40 12.88
N ILE A 245 2.42 -2.69 11.62
CA ILE A 245 3.80 -2.77 11.11
C ILE A 245 3.91 -1.88 9.88
N VAL A 246 4.66 -0.79 9.98
CA VAL A 246 4.87 0.15 8.86
C VAL A 246 5.59 -0.55 7.71
N ASN A 247 5.17 -0.31 6.48
CA ASN A 247 5.82 -0.83 5.29
C ASN A 247 7.20 -0.19 5.08
N GLY A 248 8.10 -0.93 4.45
CA GLY A 248 9.37 -0.39 3.96
C GLY A 248 9.27 0.09 2.51
N VAL A 249 10.38 0.64 2.03
CA VAL A 249 10.61 1.06 0.65
C VAL A 249 11.71 0.19 0.05
N ASP A 250 11.58 -0.18 -1.23
CA ASP A 250 12.69 -0.75 -1.99
C ASP A 250 13.71 0.35 -2.28
N THR A 251 14.79 0.35 -1.49
CA THR A 251 15.86 1.35 -1.59
C THR A 251 16.81 1.11 -2.75
N THR A 252 16.62 0.09 -3.56
CA THR A 252 17.34 -0.09 -4.83
C THR A 252 16.61 0.62 -5.96
N VAL A 253 15.28 0.59 -5.97
CA VAL A 253 14.44 1.33 -6.93
C VAL A 253 14.37 2.81 -6.55
N TRP A 254 14.02 3.12 -5.30
CA TRP A 254 13.90 4.49 -4.79
C TRP A 254 15.23 4.97 -4.19
N ASN A 255 16.20 5.28 -5.05
CA ASN A 255 17.54 5.67 -4.64
C ASN A 255 18.05 6.91 -5.40
N PRO A 256 18.03 8.11 -4.79
CA PRO A 256 18.45 9.34 -5.48
C PRO A 256 19.90 9.33 -5.95
N ALA A 257 20.73 8.39 -5.48
CA ALA A 257 22.12 8.27 -5.92
C ALA A 257 22.30 7.59 -7.28
N SER A 258 21.32 6.76 -7.69
CA SER A 258 21.38 5.92 -8.90
C SER A 258 20.06 5.89 -9.67
N ASP A 259 19.21 6.89 -9.49
CA ASP A 259 17.92 6.99 -10.14
C ASP A 259 18.06 7.63 -11.53
N ASP A 260 17.81 6.84 -12.55
CA ASP A 260 17.92 7.25 -13.95
C ASP A 260 16.82 8.25 -14.41
N TYR A 261 15.75 8.40 -13.63
CA TYR A 261 14.69 9.38 -13.89
C TYR A 261 15.03 10.79 -13.43
N LEU A 262 16.09 10.96 -12.64
CA LEU A 262 16.56 12.27 -12.20
C LEU A 262 17.41 12.95 -13.28
N ALA A 263 17.22 14.25 -13.46
CA ALA A 263 18.11 15.05 -14.30
C ALA A 263 19.54 15.06 -13.75
N LEU A 264 19.68 15.01 -12.41
CA LEU A 264 20.98 14.94 -11.76
C LEU A 264 20.87 14.11 -10.45
N PRO A 265 21.40 12.87 -10.41
CA PRO A 265 21.44 12.05 -9.20
C PRO A 265 22.24 12.71 -8.07
N TYR A 266 21.87 12.40 -6.79
CA TYR A 266 22.50 13.02 -5.62
C TYR A 266 22.52 12.11 -4.39
N VAL A 267 23.33 12.51 -3.43
CA VAL A 267 23.44 11.91 -2.09
C VAL A 267 23.32 12.99 -1.02
N ALA A 268 23.15 12.61 0.24
CA ALA A 268 22.93 13.53 1.36
C ALA A 268 24.02 14.63 1.54
N ARG A 269 25.22 14.48 0.98
CA ARG A 269 26.30 15.49 1.07
C ARG A 269 26.19 16.60 0.01
N ASN A 270 25.46 16.38 -1.11
CA ASN A 270 25.42 17.30 -2.25
C ASN A 270 23.97 17.58 -2.74
N PHE A 271 22.96 17.15 -1.99
CA PHE A 271 21.54 17.23 -2.42
C PHE A 271 21.10 18.67 -2.65
N VAL A 272 21.52 19.63 -1.84
CA VAL A 272 21.05 21.03 -1.93
C VAL A 272 21.27 21.62 -3.33
N GLN A 273 22.47 21.42 -3.88
CA GLN A 273 22.81 21.94 -5.23
C GLN A 273 22.19 21.09 -6.35
N ARG A 274 22.22 19.76 -6.21
CA ARG A 274 21.79 18.85 -7.29
C ARG A 274 20.27 18.79 -7.44
N ARG A 275 19.53 18.94 -6.35
CA ARG A 275 18.05 19.02 -6.40
C ARG A 275 17.57 20.25 -7.19
N GLN A 276 18.35 21.33 -7.26
CA GLN A 276 18.00 22.47 -8.09
C GLN A 276 17.92 22.10 -9.58
N ALA A 277 18.82 21.29 -10.10
CA ALA A 277 18.76 20.82 -11.49
C ALA A 277 17.49 19.98 -11.74
N ASN A 278 17.11 19.11 -10.78
CA ASN A 278 15.87 18.34 -10.87
C ASN A 278 14.63 19.25 -10.78
N LYS A 279 14.66 20.29 -9.94
CA LYS A 279 13.59 21.30 -9.86
C LYS A 279 13.41 22.01 -11.21
N ARG A 280 14.50 22.43 -11.87
CA ARG A 280 14.45 23.04 -13.23
C ARG A 280 13.86 22.07 -14.26
N ALA A 281 14.21 20.78 -14.17
CA ALA A 281 13.63 19.78 -15.07
C ALA A 281 12.11 19.60 -14.86
N ILE A 282 11.62 19.69 -13.63
CA ILE A 282 10.16 19.70 -13.34
C ILE A 282 9.51 20.95 -13.93
N GLU A 283 10.09 22.12 -13.67
CA GLU A 283 9.58 23.40 -14.16
C GLU A 283 9.47 23.41 -15.69
N GLN A 284 10.51 22.96 -16.38
CA GLN A 284 10.50 22.85 -17.83
C GLN A 284 9.45 21.83 -18.34
N ARG A 285 9.35 20.67 -17.69
CA ARG A 285 8.42 19.59 -18.13
C ARG A 285 6.96 19.96 -17.94
N LEU A 286 6.63 20.73 -16.89
CA LEU A 286 5.25 21.11 -16.56
C LEU A 286 4.92 22.56 -16.96
N GLY A 287 5.80 23.29 -17.62
CA GLY A 287 5.58 24.67 -18.04
C GLY A 287 5.47 25.64 -16.84
N LEU A 288 6.18 25.34 -15.75
CA LEU A 288 6.21 26.21 -14.57
C LEU A 288 7.30 27.28 -14.70
N GLU A 289 7.05 28.45 -14.14
CA GLU A 289 8.04 29.52 -14.06
C GLU A 289 9.21 29.16 -13.15
N GLU A 290 10.41 29.62 -13.47
CA GLU A 290 11.50 29.65 -12.52
C GLU A 290 11.21 30.69 -11.42
N HIS A 291 11.15 30.25 -10.18
CA HIS A 291 10.80 31.11 -9.05
C HIS A 291 11.51 30.68 -7.77
N GLU A 292 11.83 31.65 -6.89
CA GLU A 292 12.52 31.40 -5.64
C GLU A 292 11.63 30.77 -4.55
N GLY A 293 10.31 30.88 -4.67
CA GLY A 293 9.35 30.25 -3.77
C GLY A 293 9.36 28.72 -3.84
N PRO A 294 8.73 28.05 -2.87
CA PRO A 294 8.71 26.59 -2.82
C PRO A 294 7.91 26.00 -3.99
N LEU A 295 8.38 24.88 -4.49
CA LEU A 295 7.67 24.02 -5.41
C LEU A 295 7.08 22.83 -4.62
N PHE A 296 5.77 22.84 -4.44
CA PHE A 296 5.05 21.68 -3.90
C PHE A 296 4.77 20.68 -5.01
N CYS A 297 4.71 19.39 -4.65
CA CYS A 297 4.21 18.39 -5.58
C CYS A 297 3.10 17.53 -4.96
N VAL A 298 2.33 16.88 -5.83
CA VAL A 298 1.37 15.82 -5.49
C VAL A 298 1.61 14.65 -6.42
N VAL A 299 1.71 13.44 -5.86
CA VAL A 299 1.73 12.18 -6.61
C VAL A 299 0.70 11.27 -5.95
N SER A 300 -0.52 11.22 -6.50
CA SER A 300 -1.63 10.55 -5.83
C SER A 300 -2.78 10.21 -6.77
N ARG A 301 -3.65 9.29 -6.35
CA ARG A 301 -5.00 9.19 -6.92
C ARG A 301 -5.79 10.46 -6.56
N LEU A 302 -6.53 11.01 -7.53
CA LEU A 302 -7.35 12.19 -7.32
C LEU A 302 -8.73 11.76 -6.79
N THR A 303 -8.82 11.60 -5.48
CA THR A 303 -10.04 11.14 -4.78
C THR A 303 -10.27 11.92 -3.49
N GLY A 304 -11.52 11.93 -3.01
CA GLY A 304 -11.87 12.50 -1.72
C GLY A 304 -11.13 11.83 -0.56
N GLN A 305 -10.83 10.51 -0.62
CA GLN A 305 -9.98 9.82 0.36
C GLN A 305 -8.62 10.51 0.53
N LYS A 306 -8.01 10.90 -0.60
CA LYS A 306 -6.69 11.54 -0.63
C LYS A 306 -6.74 13.04 -0.31
N GLY A 307 -7.93 13.59 -0.02
CA GLY A 307 -8.10 15.00 0.33
C GLY A 307 -7.86 15.96 -0.84
N MET A 308 -7.99 15.48 -2.07
CA MET A 308 -7.74 16.31 -3.25
C MET A 308 -8.78 17.40 -3.42
N ASP A 309 -10.01 17.19 -2.98
CA ASP A 309 -11.07 18.20 -2.87
C ASP A 309 -10.70 19.31 -1.86
N ILE A 310 -10.06 18.97 -0.74
CA ILE A 310 -9.55 19.93 0.23
C ILE A 310 -8.42 20.76 -0.40
N LEU A 311 -7.52 20.13 -1.14
CA LEU A 311 -6.39 20.80 -1.79
C LEU A 311 -6.86 21.79 -2.86
N VAL A 312 -7.90 21.44 -3.65
CA VAL A 312 -8.49 22.38 -4.64
C VAL A 312 -8.89 23.68 -3.97
N LEU A 313 -9.47 23.65 -2.77
CA LEU A 313 -9.89 24.83 -2.02
C LEU A 313 -8.71 25.69 -1.50
N CYS A 314 -7.50 25.16 -1.50
CA CYS A 314 -6.29 25.84 -1.00
C CYS A 314 -5.40 26.40 -2.10
N LEU A 315 -5.74 26.23 -3.39
CA LEU A 315 -4.85 26.58 -4.49
C LEU A 315 -4.61 28.10 -4.63
N ASP A 316 -5.63 28.90 -4.41
CA ASP A 316 -5.51 30.37 -4.44
C ASP A 316 -4.54 30.86 -3.35
N ASP A 317 -4.68 30.35 -2.13
CA ASP A 317 -3.79 30.68 -1.01
C ASP A 317 -2.36 30.19 -1.28
N LEU A 318 -2.18 28.99 -1.83
CA LEU A 318 -0.87 28.43 -2.19
C LEU A 318 -0.15 29.34 -3.18
N VAL A 319 -0.82 29.75 -4.25
CA VAL A 319 -0.25 30.64 -5.26
C VAL A 319 -0.02 32.04 -4.68
N GLY A 320 -0.97 32.57 -3.88
CA GLY A 320 -0.86 33.87 -3.21
C GLY A 320 0.36 34.00 -2.28
N GLN A 321 0.81 32.89 -1.70
CA GLN A 321 2.02 32.82 -0.87
C GLN A 321 3.33 32.72 -1.70
N GLY A 322 3.27 32.81 -3.00
CA GLY A 322 4.43 32.68 -3.88
C GLY A 322 4.87 31.24 -4.13
N ALA A 323 4.07 30.26 -3.72
CA ALA A 323 4.36 28.86 -4.00
C ALA A 323 3.87 28.41 -5.40
N ARG A 324 4.31 27.23 -5.81
CA ARG A 324 3.92 26.58 -7.08
C ARG A 324 3.56 25.13 -6.80
N LEU A 325 2.74 24.55 -7.69
CA LEU A 325 2.30 23.16 -7.57
C LEU A 325 2.61 22.39 -8.87
N ALA A 326 3.22 21.22 -8.71
CA ALA A 326 3.40 20.20 -9.74
C ALA A 326 2.59 18.97 -9.37
N LEU A 327 1.53 18.64 -10.11
CA LEU A 327 0.63 17.55 -9.79
C LEU A 327 0.71 16.43 -10.84
N LEU A 328 0.88 15.19 -10.34
CA LEU A 328 0.73 13.97 -11.12
C LEU A 328 -0.33 13.08 -10.46
N GLY A 329 -1.39 12.74 -11.20
CA GLY A 329 -2.41 11.84 -10.69
C GLY A 329 -3.60 11.67 -11.62
N SER A 330 -4.46 10.70 -11.29
CA SER A 330 -5.74 10.46 -11.96
C SER A 330 -6.77 9.96 -10.97
N GLY A 331 -8.05 10.11 -11.30
CA GLY A 331 -9.10 9.63 -10.41
C GLY A 331 -10.50 10.13 -10.78
N GLU A 332 -11.15 10.81 -9.86
CA GLU A 332 -12.49 11.36 -10.06
C GLU A 332 -12.47 12.46 -11.13
N ALA A 333 -13.32 12.33 -12.15
CA ALA A 333 -13.34 13.23 -13.32
C ALA A 333 -13.51 14.71 -12.92
N GLN A 334 -14.30 15.00 -11.88
CA GLN A 334 -14.47 16.37 -11.39
C GLN A 334 -13.17 16.94 -10.85
N LEU A 335 -12.44 16.17 -10.02
CA LEU A 335 -11.15 16.62 -9.46
C LEU A 335 -10.10 16.80 -10.54
N GLU A 336 -10.05 15.93 -11.55
CA GLU A 336 -9.16 16.13 -12.72
C GLU A 336 -9.49 17.44 -13.46
N SER A 337 -10.79 17.72 -13.63
CA SER A 337 -11.26 18.97 -14.27
C SER A 337 -10.89 20.20 -13.44
N ASP A 338 -11.09 20.15 -12.11
CA ASP A 338 -10.80 21.26 -11.20
C ASP A 338 -9.30 21.63 -11.20
N PHE A 339 -8.42 20.63 -11.14
CA PHE A 339 -6.97 20.88 -11.22
C PHE A 339 -6.52 21.40 -12.59
N LYS A 340 -7.13 20.94 -13.69
CA LYS A 340 -6.85 21.47 -15.05
C LYS A 340 -7.34 22.92 -15.17
N ALA A 341 -8.49 23.25 -14.59
CA ALA A 341 -9.00 24.62 -14.54
C ALA A 341 -8.05 25.53 -13.74
N ALA A 342 -7.56 25.07 -12.58
CA ALA A 342 -6.59 25.81 -11.79
C ALA A 342 -5.26 26.01 -12.54
N ALA A 343 -4.76 25.02 -13.28
CA ALA A 343 -3.57 25.19 -14.12
C ALA A 343 -3.77 26.25 -15.22
N SER A 344 -4.98 26.34 -15.77
CA SER A 344 -5.34 27.37 -16.76
C SER A 344 -5.48 28.75 -16.13
N GLN A 345 -5.98 28.82 -14.87
CA GLN A 345 -6.13 30.07 -14.12
C GLN A 345 -4.78 30.61 -13.64
N TYR A 346 -3.83 29.74 -13.31
CA TYR A 346 -2.51 30.08 -12.78
C TYR A 346 -1.37 29.56 -13.67
N PRO A 347 -1.25 30.05 -14.92
CA PRO A 347 -0.21 29.61 -15.83
C PRO A 347 1.17 29.90 -15.23
N GLY A 348 2.09 28.95 -15.37
CA GLY A 348 3.43 29.03 -14.77
C GLY A 348 3.49 28.76 -13.26
N ARG A 349 2.36 28.69 -12.56
CA ARG A 349 2.29 28.47 -11.10
C ARG A 349 1.75 27.07 -10.76
N ILE A 350 0.84 26.53 -11.54
CA ILE A 350 0.25 25.20 -11.36
C ILE A 350 0.44 24.40 -12.65
N GLY A 351 1.14 23.26 -12.55
CA GLY A 351 1.33 22.30 -13.64
C GLY A 351 0.68 20.95 -13.29
N VAL A 352 -0.11 20.40 -14.22
CA VAL A 352 -0.90 19.19 -13.99
C VAL A 352 -0.64 18.16 -15.09
N VAL A 353 -0.30 16.94 -14.70
CA VAL A 353 -0.23 15.77 -15.58
C VAL A 353 -1.24 14.75 -15.09
N THR A 354 -2.23 14.40 -15.92
CA THR A 354 -3.22 13.38 -15.61
C THR A 354 -2.76 12.01 -16.09
N GLY A 355 -2.90 10.99 -15.24
CA GLY A 355 -2.52 9.62 -15.55
C GLY A 355 -1.43 9.08 -14.63
N TYR A 356 -0.78 8.01 -15.07
CA TYR A 356 0.35 7.38 -14.41
C TYR A 356 1.63 7.63 -15.21
N ASP A 357 2.66 8.12 -14.54
CA ASP A 357 3.99 8.36 -15.10
C ASP A 357 5.04 8.10 -14.00
N GLU A 358 5.66 6.92 -14.05
CA GLU A 358 6.68 6.51 -13.07
C GLU A 358 7.87 7.46 -13.06
N GLY A 359 8.41 7.81 -14.24
CA GLY A 359 9.57 8.69 -14.34
C GLY A 359 9.30 10.08 -13.78
N LEU A 360 8.10 10.63 -14.04
CA LEU A 360 7.70 11.89 -13.44
C LEU A 360 7.51 11.78 -11.93
N SER A 361 6.99 10.66 -11.44
CA SER A 361 6.87 10.42 -9.98
C SER A 361 8.23 10.51 -9.27
N HIS A 362 9.25 9.86 -9.83
CA HIS A 362 10.62 9.92 -9.33
C HIS A 362 11.21 11.35 -9.42
N LEU A 363 11.03 12.00 -10.55
CA LEU A 363 11.54 13.38 -10.77
C LEU A 363 10.88 14.37 -9.79
N LEU A 364 9.55 14.26 -9.53
CA LEU A 364 8.84 15.08 -8.56
C LEU A 364 9.42 14.90 -7.14
N GLN A 365 9.66 13.68 -6.70
CA GLN A 365 10.32 13.42 -5.42
C GLN A 365 11.75 13.98 -5.39
N GLY A 366 12.46 13.88 -6.51
CA GLY A 366 13.85 14.31 -6.65
C GLY A 366 14.05 15.81 -6.73
N GLY A 367 13.07 16.58 -7.17
CA GLY A 367 13.22 18.01 -7.47
C GLY A 367 12.27 18.94 -6.72
N ALA A 368 11.03 18.54 -6.40
CA ALA A 368 10.11 19.39 -5.66
C ALA A 368 10.58 19.60 -4.20
N ASP A 369 10.31 20.76 -3.64
CA ASP A 369 10.75 21.11 -2.29
C ASP A 369 9.94 20.36 -1.22
N ALA A 370 8.62 20.23 -1.43
CA ALA A 370 7.73 19.51 -0.53
C ALA A 370 6.67 18.72 -1.28
N ILE A 371 6.14 17.67 -0.63
CA ILE A 371 5.02 16.88 -1.14
C ILE A 371 3.79 17.02 -0.23
N LEU A 372 2.61 17.31 -0.83
CA LEU A 372 1.34 17.46 -0.13
C LEU A 372 0.59 16.12 -0.09
N ILE A 373 0.23 15.67 1.10
CA ILE A 373 -0.53 14.42 1.32
C ILE A 373 -1.66 14.69 2.33
N PRO A 374 -2.74 15.36 1.91
CA PRO A 374 -3.84 15.78 2.79
C PRO A 374 -4.90 14.66 2.97
N SER A 375 -4.48 13.42 3.06
CA SER A 375 -5.38 12.25 3.11
C SER A 375 -6.29 12.28 4.34
N ARG A 376 -7.59 11.97 4.16
CA ARG A 376 -8.54 11.78 5.25
C ARG A 376 -8.23 10.53 6.05
N PHE A 377 -7.80 9.49 5.39
CA PHE A 377 -7.21 8.31 6.01
C PHE A 377 -6.12 7.72 5.10
N GLU A 378 -5.02 7.29 5.70
CA GLU A 378 -3.86 6.75 5.01
C GLU A 378 -3.29 5.58 5.81
N PRO A 379 -3.62 4.32 5.47
CA PRO A 379 -3.19 3.18 6.25
C PRO A 379 -1.68 3.13 6.51
N CYS A 380 -0.88 3.31 5.48
CA CYS A 380 0.57 3.45 5.56
C CYS A 380 1.05 4.71 4.84
N GLY A 381 0.73 4.81 3.55
CA GLY A 381 1.39 5.72 2.63
C GLY A 381 2.80 5.24 2.29
N LEU A 382 3.16 5.34 1.02
CA LEU A 382 4.53 5.12 0.56
C LEU A 382 5.15 6.42 0.06
N THR A 383 4.32 7.33 -0.43
CA THR A 383 4.74 8.58 -1.07
C THR A 383 5.54 9.49 -0.13
N GLN A 384 5.15 9.57 1.17
CA GLN A 384 5.95 10.30 2.17
C GLN A 384 7.28 9.61 2.45
N LEU A 385 7.35 8.28 2.40
CA LEU A 385 8.60 7.55 2.60
C LEU A 385 9.58 7.81 1.44
N TYR A 386 9.06 7.89 0.21
CA TYR A 386 9.83 8.33 -0.95
C TYR A 386 10.30 9.78 -0.76
N GLY A 387 9.42 10.67 -0.29
CA GLY A 387 9.77 12.05 0.05
C GLY A 387 10.92 12.14 1.03
N LEU A 388 10.87 11.40 2.13
CA LEU A 388 11.97 11.30 3.10
C LEU A 388 13.27 10.89 2.41
N ARG A 389 13.24 9.81 1.64
CA ARG A 389 14.41 9.25 0.96
C ARG A 389 15.06 10.23 -0.01
N TYR A 390 14.25 11.05 -0.70
CA TYR A 390 14.70 12.03 -1.69
C TYR A 390 14.90 13.44 -1.10
N GLY A 391 14.57 13.68 0.15
CA GLY A 391 14.60 15.01 0.76
C GLY A 391 13.53 15.96 0.20
N CYS A 392 12.43 15.43 -0.33
CA CYS A 392 11.20 16.14 -0.60
C CYS A 392 10.39 16.18 0.69
N VAL A 393 10.23 17.35 1.30
CA VAL A 393 9.66 17.44 2.65
C VAL A 393 8.17 17.10 2.67
N PRO A 394 7.71 16.06 3.40
CA PRO A 394 6.30 15.73 3.46
C PRO A 394 5.51 16.76 4.29
N VAL A 395 4.40 17.24 3.71
CA VAL A 395 3.37 18.02 4.40
C VAL A 395 2.11 17.16 4.42
N VAL A 396 1.78 16.61 5.58
CA VAL A 396 0.85 15.48 5.68
C VAL A 396 -0.23 15.73 6.74
N SER A 397 -1.41 15.16 6.52
CA SER A 397 -2.41 15.03 7.58
C SER A 397 -1.92 14.07 8.67
N ARG A 398 -2.32 14.33 9.92
CA ARG A 398 -1.95 13.49 11.07
C ARG A 398 -2.89 12.30 11.17
N VAL A 399 -2.77 11.33 10.25
CA VAL A 399 -3.57 10.10 10.22
C VAL A 399 -2.69 8.90 9.90
N GLY A 400 -3.05 7.73 10.41
CA GLY A 400 -2.46 6.42 10.11
C GLY A 400 -0.94 6.44 9.97
N GLY A 401 -0.43 5.85 8.88
CA GLY A 401 1.01 5.76 8.64
C GLY A 401 1.71 7.11 8.41
N LEU A 402 0.99 8.16 8.04
CA LEU A 402 1.56 9.51 7.94
C LEU A 402 1.96 10.04 9.33
N ALA A 403 1.09 9.83 10.33
CA ALA A 403 1.38 10.20 11.71
C ALA A 403 2.57 9.42 12.29
N ASP A 404 2.71 8.14 11.90
CA ASP A 404 3.76 7.25 12.42
C ASP A 404 5.14 7.44 11.79
N THR A 405 5.20 8.03 10.60
CA THR A 405 6.43 8.08 9.78
C THR A 405 7.05 9.47 9.67
N ILE A 406 6.29 10.53 9.96
CA ILE A 406 6.76 11.90 9.85
C ILE A 406 6.89 12.51 11.26
N VAL A 407 8.06 13.08 11.56
CA VAL A 407 8.28 13.89 12.77
C VAL A 407 7.96 15.34 12.43
N ASP A 408 6.93 15.88 13.09
CA ASP A 408 6.48 17.25 12.84
C ASP A 408 7.56 18.28 13.16
N ALA A 409 7.71 19.29 12.30
CA ALA A 409 8.66 20.38 12.43
C ALA A 409 8.20 21.42 13.48
N ASN A 410 7.84 20.97 14.70
CA ASN A 410 7.63 21.85 15.84
C ASN A 410 8.97 22.35 16.41
N GLU A 411 8.93 23.35 17.27
CA GLU A 411 10.12 24.01 17.84
C GLU A 411 11.08 22.98 18.49
N ALA A 412 10.56 22.06 19.29
CA ALA A 412 11.38 21.05 19.97
C ALA A 412 12.07 20.07 19.00
N ALA A 413 11.42 19.73 17.88
CA ALA A 413 12.00 18.86 16.87
C ALA A 413 13.01 19.60 15.97
N LEU A 414 12.78 20.90 15.71
CA LEU A 414 13.71 21.75 14.99
C LEU A 414 15.00 21.96 15.79
N ASP A 415 14.89 22.28 17.09
CA ASP A 415 16.03 22.45 17.99
C ASP A 415 16.92 21.20 18.08
N ARG A 416 16.29 20.02 17.98
CA ARG A 416 16.99 18.71 18.01
C ARG A 416 17.44 18.22 16.64
N GLU A 417 17.18 18.99 15.58
CA GLU A 417 17.42 18.62 14.19
C GLU A 417 16.79 17.24 13.81
N SER A 418 15.63 16.92 14.42
CA SER A 418 14.92 15.64 14.27
C SER A 418 13.65 15.73 13.43
N ALA A 419 13.20 16.95 13.10
CA ALA A 419 12.04 17.16 12.24
C ALA A 419 12.26 16.59 10.84
N THR A 420 11.25 15.88 10.29
CA THR A 420 11.33 15.26 8.97
C THR A 420 10.26 15.74 8.00
N GLY A 421 9.27 16.51 8.49
CA GLY A 421 8.18 17.05 7.70
C GLY A 421 7.23 17.88 8.54
N ILE A 422 6.05 18.15 8.00
CA ILE A 422 5.03 18.98 8.63
C ILE A 422 3.75 18.17 8.74
N GLN A 423 3.19 18.07 9.93
CA GLN A 423 1.90 17.45 10.18
C GLN A 423 0.82 18.48 10.44
N PHE A 424 -0.41 18.23 10.01
CA PHE A 424 -1.57 19.05 10.33
C PHE A 424 -2.79 18.23 10.74
N ALA A 425 -3.65 18.81 11.54
CA ALA A 425 -4.96 18.33 11.98
C ALA A 425 -5.82 19.54 12.43
N PRO A 426 -7.16 19.46 12.30
CA PRO A 426 -7.96 18.46 11.63
C PRO A 426 -7.72 18.41 10.11
N VAL A 427 -8.32 17.42 9.40
CA VAL A 427 -8.16 17.29 7.95
C VAL A 427 -9.20 18.15 7.25
N ASP A 428 -8.91 19.43 7.13
CA ASP A 428 -9.75 20.45 6.47
C ASP A 428 -8.90 21.47 5.70
N ALA A 429 -9.55 22.29 4.86
CA ALA A 429 -8.88 23.28 4.02
C ALA A 429 -8.11 24.33 4.87
N SER A 430 -8.69 24.82 5.95
CA SER A 430 -8.06 25.83 6.82
C SER A 430 -6.76 25.31 7.46
N SER A 431 -6.76 24.06 7.90
CA SER A 431 -5.57 23.43 8.50
C SER A 431 -4.50 23.13 7.45
N LEU A 432 -4.91 22.72 6.23
CA LEU A 432 -3.98 22.52 5.11
C LEU A 432 -3.36 23.85 4.67
N THR A 433 -4.16 24.95 4.53
CA THR A 433 -3.63 26.28 4.23
C THR A 433 -2.57 26.71 5.25
N ARG A 434 -2.84 26.57 6.56
CA ARG A 434 -1.85 26.87 7.60
C ARG A 434 -0.59 26.01 7.51
N ALA A 435 -0.73 24.73 7.10
CA ALA A 435 0.42 23.85 6.92
C ALA A 435 1.27 24.28 5.72
N ILE A 436 0.64 24.70 4.63
CA ILE A 436 1.31 25.30 3.44
C ILE A 436 2.04 26.59 3.83
N GLU A 437 1.40 27.50 4.57
CA GLU A 437 2.02 28.73 5.09
C GLU A 437 3.25 28.42 5.95
N ARG A 438 3.11 27.45 6.85
CA ARG A 438 4.21 27.01 7.72
C ARG A 438 5.36 26.44 6.91
N ALA A 439 5.07 25.62 5.90
CA ALA A 439 6.07 25.08 4.99
C ALA A 439 6.80 26.19 4.21
N THR A 440 6.04 27.16 3.68
CA THR A 440 6.59 28.30 2.93
C THR A 440 7.49 29.15 3.81
N ARG A 441 7.10 29.42 5.06
CA ARG A 441 7.92 30.16 6.04
C ARG A 441 9.20 29.38 6.41
N LEU A 442 9.10 28.08 6.66
CA LEU A 442 10.27 27.24 6.95
C LEU A 442 11.21 27.12 5.74
N TYR A 443 10.66 27.12 4.53
CA TYR A 443 11.44 27.12 3.31
C TYR A 443 12.27 28.39 3.12
N ALA A 444 11.79 29.54 3.58
CA ALA A 444 12.55 30.79 3.58
C ALA A 444 13.76 30.73 4.53
N ASP A 445 13.67 30.01 5.64
CA ASP A 445 14.82 29.68 6.49
C ASP A 445 15.57 28.46 5.92
N ARG A 446 16.53 28.72 5.06
CA ARG A 446 17.31 27.68 4.36
C ARG A 446 18.04 26.75 5.31
N LYS A 447 18.46 27.20 6.48
CA LYS A 447 19.14 26.36 7.47
C LYS A 447 18.15 25.36 8.09
N ALA A 448 17.01 25.82 8.54
CA ALA A 448 15.95 24.94 9.07
C ALA A 448 15.46 23.97 8.02
N TRP A 449 15.18 24.44 6.80
CA TRP A 449 14.70 23.58 5.70
C TRP A 449 15.68 22.48 5.33
N ASN A 450 16.97 22.82 5.13
CA ASN A 450 18.00 21.85 4.83
C ASN A 450 18.19 20.83 5.97
N SER A 451 17.99 21.24 7.23
CA SER A 451 18.02 20.32 8.38
C SER A 451 16.89 19.30 8.31
N ILE A 452 15.65 19.74 8.02
CA ILE A 452 14.48 18.85 7.83
C ILE A 452 14.73 17.85 6.70
N GLN A 453 15.18 18.34 5.53
CA GLN A 453 15.51 17.49 4.39
C GLN A 453 16.57 16.43 4.74
N LYS A 454 17.64 16.86 5.40
CA LYS A 454 18.74 15.99 5.81
C LYS A 454 18.31 14.95 6.84
N ALA A 455 17.46 15.31 7.80
CA ALA A 455 16.88 14.39 8.78
C ALA A 455 16.00 13.34 8.08
N GLY A 456 15.16 13.78 7.14
CA GLY A 456 14.36 12.88 6.29
C GLY A 456 15.22 11.88 5.54
N MET A 457 16.26 12.34 4.83
CA MET A 457 17.17 11.49 4.05
C MET A 457 17.99 10.50 4.90
N LYS A 458 18.16 10.76 6.19
CA LYS A 458 18.82 9.86 7.15
C LYS A 458 17.88 8.84 7.76
N THR A 459 16.56 9.05 7.65
CA THR A 459 15.57 8.13 8.20
C THR A 459 15.64 6.81 7.44
N ASP A 460 15.81 5.71 8.18
CA ASP A 460 15.75 4.37 7.60
C ASP A 460 14.30 4.01 7.28
N VAL A 461 13.97 4.04 6.00
CA VAL A 461 12.68 3.66 5.45
C VAL A 461 12.75 2.32 4.70
N SER A 462 13.84 1.58 4.81
CA SER A 462 14.02 0.29 4.16
C SER A 462 13.12 -0.80 4.73
N TRP A 463 12.99 -1.89 3.99
CA TRP A 463 12.28 -3.08 4.45
C TRP A 463 12.94 -3.81 5.62
N GLU A 464 14.22 -3.57 5.91
CA GLU A 464 14.97 -4.29 6.96
C GLU A 464 14.31 -4.17 8.33
N LYS A 465 13.92 -2.95 8.71
CA LYS A 465 13.24 -2.68 9.99
C LYS A 465 11.87 -3.37 10.07
N SER A 466 11.12 -3.36 8.98
CA SER A 466 9.80 -3.98 8.91
C SER A 466 9.90 -5.50 8.91
N ALA A 467 10.85 -6.06 8.16
CA ALA A 467 11.14 -7.49 8.12
C ALA A 467 11.54 -8.04 9.50
N ALA A 468 12.34 -7.29 10.27
CA ALA A 468 12.68 -7.66 11.64
C ALA A 468 11.44 -7.77 12.55
N ARG A 469 10.45 -6.87 12.40
CA ARG A 469 9.18 -6.91 13.14
C ARG A 469 8.31 -8.09 12.71
N TYR A 470 8.21 -8.37 11.40
CA TYR A 470 7.52 -9.56 10.91
C TYR A 470 8.17 -10.85 11.41
N LYS A 471 9.51 -10.94 11.41
CA LYS A 471 10.23 -12.09 12.01
C LYS A 471 9.83 -12.31 13.46
N GLN A 472 9.82 -11.26 14.28
CA GLN A 472 9.43 -11.36 15.69
C GLN A 472 7.99 -11.87 15.84
N LEU A 473 7.06 -11.37 15.03
CA LEU A 473 5.68 -11.82 15.01
C LEU A 473 5.57 -13.31 14.65
N TYR A 474 6.25 -13.75 13.59
CA TYR A 474 6.25 -15.15 13.16
C TYR A 474 6.81 -16.06 14.25
N GLN A 475 7.93 -15.68 14.88
CA GLN A 475 8.53 -16.44 15.97
C GLN A 475 7.61 -16.56 17.16
N LYS A 476 6.99 -15.46 17.60
CA LYS A 476 6.01 -15.46 18.71
C LYS A 476 4.83 -16.38 18.41
N LEU A 477 4.32 -16.35 17.18
CA LEU A 477 3.18 -17.17 16.77
C LEU A 477 3.49 -18.66 16.77
N LEU A 478 4.71 -19.05 16.40
CA LEU A 478 5.16 -20.44 16.38
C LEU A 478 5.55 -20.98 17.76
N GLN A 479 5.93 -20.12 18.70
CA GLN A 479 6.21 -20.51 20.10
C GLN A 479 4.93 -20.87 20.88
N ASN A 480 3.80 -20.35 20.47
CA ASN A 480 2.48 -20.60 21.08
C ASN A 480 1.74 -21.78 20.41
N ARG A 481 2.49 -22.76 19.88
CA ARG A 481 1.96 -24.00 19.31
C ARG A 481 1.62 -25.01 20.39
#